data_6a4bf067487e0764bcc6eac362650d33
#
_entry.id   6a4bf067487e0764bcc6eac362650d33
#
_cell.length_a   1.000
_cell.length_b   1.000
_cell.length_c   1.000
_cell.angle_alpha   90.00
_cell.angle_beta   90.00
_cell.angle_gamma   90.00
#
_symmetry.space_group_name_H-M   'P 1'
#
loop_
_entity.id
_entity.type
_entity.pdbx_description
1 polymer ?
#
loop_
_entity_poly.entity_id
_entity_poly.type
_entity_poly.pdbx_seq_one_letter_code
_entity_poly.pdbx_strand_id
1 'polypeptide(L)'
;MLFTKFWDGRANNLFNGVGVFGMSDIVHDKTKHLIKMDGYHAALTHIELPNAALASLSVGPILDNLEMSCDGRTFADVAHKMFHTRPLQKQRIAKTDSTFGVYGKFGDIRAKKGRGLKRKYQYYKLIQLAFKDE
;
A
#
# COMPACT_ATOMS: atom_id res chain seq x y z
N MET A 1 0.34 22.78 12.41
CA MET A 1 0.40 21.57 11.55
C MET A 1 1.73 20.88 11.83
N LEU A 2 1.75 19.60 12.19
CA LEU A 2 3.01 18.89 12.43
C LEU A 2 3.66 18.62 11.08
N PHE A 3 4.89 19.14 10.90
CA PHE A 3 5.66 18.98 9.67
C PHE A 3 6.23 17.56 9.49
N THR A 4 6.27 16.76 10.55
CA THR A 4 6.77 15.39 10.55
C THR A 4 5.79 14.47 11.23
N LYS A 5 5.87 13.18 10.97
CA LYS A 5 5.04 12.12 11.53
C LYS A 5 5.90 11.07 12.23
N PHE A 6 5.28 10.10 12.87
CA PHE A 6 5.82 9.23 13.90
C PHE A 6 6.15 9.99 15.20
N TRP A 7 6.26 9.26 16.31
CA TRP A 7 6.55 9.83 17.63
C TRP A 7 7.93 10.50 17.70
N ASP A 8 8.89 10.03 16.92
CA ASP A 8 10.27 10.53 16.81
C ASP A 8 10.46 11.53 15.65
N GLY A 9 9.41 11.83 14.89
CA GLY A 9 9.46 12.79 13.78
C GLY A 9 10.19 12.31 12.53
N ARG A 10 10.56 11.02 12.42
CA ARG A 10 11.36 10.50 11.30
C ARG A 10 10.68 10.55 9.93
N ALA A 11 9.33 10.58 9.89
CA ALA A 11 8.62 10.73 8.62
C ALA A 11 8.77 12.17 8.11
N ASN A 12 9.63 12.33 7.11
CA ASN A 12 10.02 13.63 6.57
C ASN A 12 8.85 14.33 5.88
N ASN A 13 8.83 15.67 5.96
CA ASN A 13 7.84 16.49 5.28
C ASN A 13 8.00 16.51 3.75
N LEU A 14 9.19 16.19 3.26
CA LEU A 14 9.47 16.00 1.83
C LEU A 14 9.38 14.50 1.50
N PHE A 15 8.37 14.11 0.75
CA PHE A 15 8.21 12.72 0.30
C PHE A 15 8.98 12.50 -1.00
N ASN A 16 9.88 11.53 -0.99
CA ASN A 16 10.67 11.12 -2.15
C ASN A 16 10.14 9.86 -2.86
N GLY A 17 9.06 9.29 -2.35
CA GLY A 17 8.41 8.10 -2.91
C GLY A 17 8.97 6.77 -2.44
N VAL A 18 10.08 6.73 -1.72
CA VAL A 18 10.80 5.49 -1.44
C VAL A 18 10.90 5.18 0.04
N GLY A 19 11.14 6.17 0.88
CA GLY A 19 11.38 5.96 2.30
C GLY A 19 10.85 7.09 3.17
N VAL A 20 11.01 6.92 4.48
CA VAL A 20 10.50 7.89 5.48
C VAL A 20 11.43 9.09 5.67
N PHE A 21 12.70 8.96 5.30
CA PHE A 21 13.73 9.96 5.61
C PHE A 21 13.87 11.07 4.57
N GLY A 22 13.05 11.06 3.51
CA GLY A 22 13.07 12.11 2.49
C GLY A 22 14.41 12.18 1.76
N MET A 23 15.01 13.38 1.70
CA MET A 23 16.29 13.60 1.00
C MET A 23 17.44 12.74 1.53
N SER A 24 17.44 12.36 2.79
CA SER A 24 18.46 11.48 3.34
C SER A 24 18.48 10.11 2.69
N ASP A 25 17.33 9.58 2.28
CA ASP A 25 17.24 8.33 1.53
C ASP A 25 17.91 8.44 0.16
N ILE A 26 17.77 9.58 -0.51
CA ILE A 26 18.35 9.82 -1.84
C ILE A 26 19.86 9.91 -1.76
N VAL A 27 20.39 10.55 -0.72
CA VAL A 27 21.83 10.68 -0.51
C VAL A 27 22.50 9.31 -0.32
N HIS A 28 21.82 8.42 0.39
CA HIS A 28 22.35 7.08 0.67
C HIS A 28 22.10 6.07 -0.42
N ASP A 29 21.07 6.25 -1.24
CA ASP A 29 20.73 5.32 -2.31
C ASP A 29 20.16 6.03 -3.54
N LYS A 30 21.07 6.52 -4.37
CA LYS A 30 20.73 7.18 -5.65
C LYS A 30 20.03 6.25 -6.65
N THR A 31 19.96 4.94 -6.36
CA THR A 31 19.30 3.97 -7.25
C THR A 31 17.80 3.86 -7.00
N LYS A 32 17.30 4.44 -5.91
CA LYS A 32 15.88 4.40 -5.58
C LYS A 32 15.07 5.37 -6.44
N HIS A 33 14.23 4.81 -7.27
CA HIS A 33 13.33 5.52 -8.16
C HIS A 33 11.92 5.01 -8.00
N LEU A 34 10.95 5.87 -8.26
CA LEU A 34 9.57 5.47 -8.45
C LEU A 34 9.30 5.13 -9.91
N ILE A 35 8.35 4.25 -10.11
CA ILE A 35 7.76 4.01 -11.43
C ILE A 35 6.55 4.92 -11.56
N LYS A 36 6.67 5.97 -12.37
CA LYS A 36 5.54 6.82 -12.75
C LYS A 36 4.86 6.20 -13.98
N MET A 37 3.56 5.99 -13.88
CA MET A 37 2.73 5.58 -15.01
C MET A 37 2.10 6.79 -15.66
N ASP A 38 2.21 6.88 -16.98
CA ASP A 38 1.49 7.83 -17.81
C ASP A 38 0.77 7.04 -18.89
N GLY A 39 -0.52 6.80 -18.69
CA GLY A 39 -1.26 5.82 -19.48
C GLY A 39 -0.62 4.43 -19.40
N TYR A 40 -0.13 3.94 -20.52
CA TYR A 40 0.57 2.64 -20.62
C TYR A 40 2.10 2.73 -20.53
N HIS A 41 2.65 3.93 -20.42
CA HIS A 41 4.08 4.14 -20.34
C HIS A 41 4.56 4.18 -18.90
N ALA A 42 5.60 3.41 -18.60
CA ALA A 42 6.26 3.39 -17.29
C ALA A 42 7.62 4.05 -17.39
N ALA A 43 7.90 5.01 -16.52
CA ALA A 43 9.20 5.67 -16.46
C ALA A 43 9.72 5.68 -15.01
N LEU A 44 11.02 5.41 -14.85
CA LEU A 44 11.70 5.65 -13.59
C LEU A 44 11.84 7.15 -13.36
N THR A 45 11.41 7.62 -12.21
CA THR A 45 11.44 9.05 -11.91
C THR A 45 11.76 9.32 -10.44
N HIS A 46 12.36 10.46 -10.18
CA HIS A 46 12.43 11.02 -8.85
C HIS A 46 11.22 11.93 -8.62
N ILE A 47 10.71 11.91 -7.40
CA ILE A 47 9.71 12.86 -6.96
C ILE A 47 10.14 13.52 -5.66
N GLU A 48 9.74 14.75 -5.49
CA GLU A 48 9.91 15.53 -4.28
C GLU A 48 8.61 16.27 -4.02
N LEU A 49 7.79 15.72 -3.11
CA LEU A 49 6.51 16.31 -2.75
C LEU A 49 6.64 17.02 -1.39
N PRO A 50 6.62 18.34 -1.33
CA PRO A 50 6.61 19.07 -0.07
C PRO A 50 5.27 18.91 0.65
N ASN A 51 5.27 19.10 1.97
CA ASN A 51 4.10 18.99 2.84
C ASN A 51 3.44 17.59 2.81
N ALA A 52 4.23 16.55 2.56
CA ALA A 52 3.77 15.18 2.35
C ALA A 52 4.26 14.19 3.43
N ALA A 53 4.39 14.63 4.67
CA ALA A 53 4.85 13.79 5.78
C ALA A 53 3.96 12.55 6.00
N LEU A 54 2.67 12.61 5.67
CA LEU A 54 1.78 11.46 5.74
C LEU A 54 2.11 10.42 4.67
N ALA A 55 2.50 10.85 3.49
CA ALA A 55 2.95 9.94 2.43
C ALA A 55 4.27 9.25 2.85
N SER A 56 5.22 10.00 3.41
CA SER A 56 6.46 9.44 3.97
C SER A 56 6.18 8.39 5.05
N LEU A 57 5.24 8.68 5.97
CA LEU A 57 4.82 7.73 7.00
C LEU A 57 4.23 6.46 6.39
N SER A 58 3.46 6.58 5.31
CA SER A 58 2.76 5.43 4.71
C SER A 58 3.68 4.40 4.08
N VAL A 59 4.89 4.77 3.67
CA VAL A 59 5.85 3.82 3.08
C VAL A 59 6.77 3.16 4.09
N GLY A 60 6.93 3.74 5.30
CA GLY A 60 7.83 3.25 6.32
C GLY A 60 7.54 1.84 6.81
N PRO A 61 6.37 1.62 7.43
CA PRO A 61 6.04 0.35 8.09
C PRO A 61 6.05 -0.87 7.17
N ILE A 62 5.79 -0.67 5.88
CA ILE A 62 5.63 -1.76 4.91
C ILE A 62 6.91 -2.61 4.77
N LEU A 63 8.07 -1.99 4.87
CA LEU A 63 9.37 -2.67 4.76
C LEU A 63 10.11 -2.78 6.10
N ASP A 64 9.57 -2.21 7.16
CA ASP A 64 10.20 -2.27 8.48
C ASP A 64 10.09 -3.68 9.07
N ASN A 65 11.23 -4.24 9.46
CA ASN A 65 11.33 -5.61 9.98
C ASN A 65 10.78 -5.78 11.40
N LEU A 66 10.63 -4.68 12.14
CA LEU A 66 10.01 -4.67 13.46
C LEU A 66 8.50 -4.43 13.40
N GLU A 67 7.97 -4.00 12.25
CA GLU A 67 6.56 -3.67 12.09
C GLU A 67 5.84 -4.65 11.14
N MET A 68 5.99 -4.50 9.83
CA MET A 68 5.16 -5.23 8.85
C MET A 68 5.95 -6.17 7.93
N SER A 69 7.26 -6.23 8.05
CA SER A 69 8.09 -6.97 7.11
C SER A 69 9.12 -7.87 7.78
N CYS A 70 10.15 -8.25 7.04
CA CYS A 70 11.32 -8.96 7.48
C CYS A 70 12.54 -8.46 6.69
N ASP A 71 13.73 -8.74 7.21
CA ASP A 71 14.97 -8.33 6.57
C ASP A 71 15.06 -8.76 5.11
N GLY A 72 15.57 -7.88 4.28
CA GLY A 72 15.77 -8.11 2.86
C GLY A 72 14.52 -8.06 1.98
N ARG A 73 13.34 -7.77 2.55
CA ARG A 73 12.12 -7.63 1.76
C ARG A 73 12.09 -6.31 1.01
N THR A 74 11.64 -6.36 -0.24
CA THR A 74 11.49 -5.19 -1.11
C THR A 74 10.02 -4.83 -1.34
N PHE A 75 9.75 -3.63 -1.84
CA PHE A 75 8.41 -3.25 -2.31
C PHE A 75 7.90 -4.16 -3.42
N ALA A 76 8.78 -4.65 -4.29
CA ALA A 76 8.42 -5.61 -5.33
C ALA A 76 7.88 -6.92 -4.74
N ASP A 77 8.49 -7.43 -3.67
CA ASP A 77 8.02 -8.64 -2.97
C ASP A 77 6.65 -8.42 -2.34
N VAL A 78 6.44 -7.25 -1.74
CA VAL A 78 5.14 -6.88 -1.16
C VAL A 78 4.07 -6.78 -2.24
N ALA A 79 4.37 -6.09 -3.35
CA ALA A 79 3.46 -5.95 -4.47
C ALA A 79 3.10 -7.31 -5.08
N HIS A 80 4.10 -8.16 -5.32
CA HIS A 80 3.89 -9.53 -5.81
C HIS A 80 2.96 -10.32 -4.89
N LYS A 81 3.19 -10.27 -3.58
CA LYS A 81 2.32 -10.92 -2.60
C LYS A 81 0.89 -10.36 -2.64
N MET A 82 0.72 -9.05 -2.72
CA MET A 82 -0.59 -8.42 -2.80
C MET A 82 -1.35 -8.83 -4.06
N PHE A 83 -0.72 -8.81 -5.22
CA PHE A 83 -1.36 -9.19 -6.48
C PHE A 83 -1.81 -10.64 -6.51
N HIS A 84 -1.10 -11.54 -5.83
CA HIS A 84 -1.43 -12.96 -5.78
C HIS A 84 -2.32 -13.35 -4.59
N THR A 85 -2.62 -12.41 -3.70
CA THR A 85 -3.43 -12.67 -2.52
C THR A 85 -4.81 -12.05 -2.66
N ARG A 86 -5.84 -12.83 -2.34
CA ARG A 86 -7.19 -12.30 -2.29
C ARG A 86 -7.38 -11.45 -1.03
N PRO A 87 -7.85 -10.21 -1.16
CA PRO A 87 -8.13 -9.36 0.00
C PRO A 87 -9.10 -10.03 0.96
N LEU A 88 -8.85 -9.86 2.25
CA LEU A 88 -9.69 -10.36 3.34
C LEU A 88 -9.99 -11.88 3.28
N GLN A 89 -9.14 -12.67 2.63
CA GLN A 89 -9.41 -14.08 2.32
C GLN A 89 -9.63 -14.98 3.55
N LYS A 90 -9.13 -14.53 4.71
CA LYS A 90 -9.30 -15.23 6.00
C LYS A 90 -10.46 -14.67 6.83
N GLN A 91 -11.15 -13.66 6.33
CA GLN A 91 -12.22 -12.97 7.05
C GLN A 91 -13.58 -13.26 6.43
N ARG A 92 -14.63 -13.10 7.23
CA ARG A 92 -16.02 -13.11 6.75
C ARG A 92 -16.47 -11.67 6.54
N ILE A 93 -17.24 -11.45 5.50
CA ILE A 93 -17.81 -10.15 5.19
C ILE A 93 -19.32 -10.29 5.31
N ALA A 94 -19.93 -9.47 6.17
CA ALA A 94 -21.37 -9.44 6.31
C ALA A 94 -22.03 -8.87 5.05
N LYS A 95 -23.21 -9.33 4.70
CA LYS A 95 -23.99 -8.73 3.60
C LYS A 95 -24.37 -7.29 3.86
N THR A 96 -24.50 -6.95 5.13
CA THR A 96 -24.84 -5.61 5.63
C THR A 96 -23.64 -4.69 5.79
N ASP A 97 -22.42 -5.16 5.47
CA ASP A 97 -21.24 -4.30 5.49
C ASP A 97 -21.39 -3.19 4.44
N SER A 98 -21.28 -1.93 4.89
CA SER A 98 -21.54 -0.76 4.06
C SER A 98 -20.55 -0.61 2.90
N THR A 99 -19.33 -1.09 3.07
CA THR A 99 -18.26 -0.96 2.07
C THR A 99 -18.08 -2.22 1.25
N PHE A 100 -17.94 -3.36 1.91
CA PHE A 100 -17.56 -4.62 1.25
C PHE A 100 -18.71 -5.60 1.07
N GLY A 101 -19.90 -5.30 1.57
CA GLY A 101 -21.05 -6.21 1.50
C GLY A 101 -21.35 -6.70 0.08
N VAL A 102 -21.32 -5.79 -0.91
CA VAL A 102 -21.56 -6.12 -2.33
C VAL A 102 -20.43 -6.93 -2.98
N TYR A 103 -19.21 -6.82 -2.47
CA TYR A 103 -18.02 -7.48 -3.00
C TYR A 103 -17.72 -8.81 -2.30
N GLY A 104 -18.35 -9.06 -1.15
CA GLY A 104 -18.11 -10.23 -0.33
C GLY A 104 -18.52 -11.52 -1.00
N LYS A 105 -17.81 -12.59 -0.71
CA LYS A 105 -18.23 -13.95 -1.01
C LYS A 105 -18.94 -14.50 0.21
N PHE A 106 -20.25 -14.36 0.22
CA PHE A 106 -21.09 -14.92 1.28
C PHE A 106 -21.09 -16.45 1.12
N GLY A 107 -20.54 -17.10 2.10
CA GLY A 107 -20.59 -18.54 2.17
C GLY A 107 -21.51 -19.00 3.27
N ASP A 108 -21.76 -20.31 3.32
CA ASP A 108 -22.41 -20.96 4.43
C ASP A 108 -21.75 -20.49 5.74
N ILE A 109 -22.56 -20.15 6.72
CA ILE A 109 -22.16 -19.78 8.07
C ILE A 109 -21.25 -20.83 8.71
N ARG A 110 -21.37 -22.09 8.27
CA ARG A 110 -20.57 -23.23 8.70
C ARG A 110 -19.19 -23.33 8.05
N ALA A 111 -18.87 -22.49 7.08
CA ALA A 111 -17.55 -22.54 6.46
C ALA A 111 -16.45 -22.23 7.50
N LYS A 112 -15.63 -23.22 7.80
CA LYS A 112 -14.52 -23.13 8.78
C LYS A 112 -13.45 -22.09 8.41
N LYS A 113 -13.41 -21.62 7.15
CA LYS A 113 -12.48 -20.62 6.64
C LYS A 113 -13.25 -19.40 6.16
N GLY A 114 -12.83 -18.23 6.57
CA GLY A 114 -13.30 -16.96 6.00
C GLY A 114 -13.11 -16.98 4.49
N ARG A 115 -14.03 -16.37 3.74
CA ARG A 115 -14.00 -16.41 2.27
C ARG A 115 -13.60 -15.09 1.63
N GLY A 116 -13.51 -14.03 2.42
CA GLY A 116 -13.11 -12.72 1.94
C GLY A 116 -13.96 -12.18 0.79
N LEU A 117 -13.35 -11.42 -0.08
CA LEU A 117 -13.99 -10.90 -1.28
C LEU A 117 -14.14 -11.99 -2.36
N LYS A 118 -15.04 -11.78 -3.31
CA LYS A 118 -15.16 -12.63 -4.50
C LYS A 118 -13.83 -12.63 -5.27
N ARG A 119 -13.49 -13.77 -5.92
CA ARG A 119 -12.19 -13.96 -6.61
C ARG A 119 -11.84 -12.86 -7.62
N LYS A 120 -12.85 -12.26 -8.25
CA LYS A 120 -12.65 -11.17 -9.22
C LYS A 120 -12.17 -9.86 -8.61
N TYR A 121 -12.27 -9.70 -7.28
CA TYR A 121 -11.83 -8.51 -6.57
C TYR A 121 -10.47 -8.78 -5.91
N GLN A 122 -9.42 -8.66 -6.70
CA GLN A 122 -8.04 -8.62 -6.24
C GLN A 122 -7.63 -7.20 -5.88
N TYR A 123 -6.49 -7.00 -5.23
CA TYR A 123 -6.05 -5.68 -4.79
C TYR A 123 -6.00 -4.66 -5.93
N TYR A 124 -5.45 -5.01 -7.08
CA TYR A 124 -5.41 -4.10 -8.23
C TYR A 124 -6.81 -3.62 -8.65
N LYS A 125 -7.80 -4.52 -8.59
CA LYS A 125 -9.19 -4.15 -8.94
C LYS A 125 -9.83 -3.24 -7.91
N LEU A 126 -9.51 -3.43 -6.63
CA LEU A 126 -9.96 -2.53 -5.56
C LEU A 126 -9.33 -1.14 -5.69
N ILE A 127 -8.04 -1.08 -6.04
CA ILE A 127 -7.37 0.19 -6.32
C ILE A 127 -8.05 0.91 -7.49
N GLN A 128 -8.29 0.20 -8.61
CA GLN A 128 -9.02 0.77 -9.74
C GLN A 128 -10.41 1.28 -9.37
N LEU A 129 -11.13 0.58 -8.49
CA LEU A 129 -12.44 1.01 -8.04
C LEU A 129 -12.39 2.21 -7.09
N ALA A 130 -11.34 2.29 -6.26
CA ALA A 130 -11.16 3.38 -5.30
C ALA A 130 -10.72 4.70 -5.96
N PHE A 131 -9.99 4.61 -7.06
CA PHE A 131 -9.45 5.75 -7.82
C PHE A 131 -10.06 5.84 -9.22
N LYS A 132 -11.28 5.33 -9.38
CA LYS A 132 -12.01 5.50 -10.62
C LYS A 132 -12.45 6.96 -10.71
N ASP A 133 -11.99 7.65 -11.74
CA ASP A 133 -12.46 8.98 -12.07
C ASP A 133 -13.96 8.89 -12.39
N GLU A 134 -14.75 9.80 -11.80
CA GLU A 134 -16.17 9.92 -12.08
C GLU A 134 -16.41 10.54 -13.46
#